data_2c07dfaf235bb9a52139a820c33c5b6c
#
_entry.id   2c07dfaf235bb9a52139a820c33c5b6c
#
_cell.length_a   1.000
_cell.length_b   1.000
_cell.length_c   1.000
_cell.angle_alpha   90.00
_cell.angle_beta   90.00
_cell.angle_gamma   90.00
#
_symmetry.space_group_name_H-M   'P 1'
#
loop_
_entity.id
_entity.type
_entity.pdbx_description
1 polymer ?
#
loop_
_entity_poly.entity_id
_entity_poly.type
_entity_poly.pdbx_seq_one_letter_code
_entity_poly.pdbx_strand_id
1 'polypeptide(L)'
;FWLRWLPQLARRAVWLGLLALLVGMSLYTLTWLLPNAYAAPAPVTAIPASAQPVDLRYGDGQIIRLVAMEMAQERVQAGAILPITLYFQASAPLDHDYQLFVQLLDENGIEIANLTTHPGWGRNPTTFWAAGATYADHYLLPVTGAVANWSPLAARLYVGFIDPATEGAPGQRGEFLPLPAYDATGAIVTPFAGTVVVTPHDPPTLDAPDAITANSEFGGVIRLTQAAVSAGRQGLQARLLWEALGTPATDYTAFVHIVDAAGRQVAGFDQAPARERFPTRLWRAGDRVLSEFEIALEQPLPAGTYDFWVGLYESASAGALRLPVTTPGALLSGDGQVRVGQVEIAGGD
;
A
#
# COMPACT_ATOMS: atom_id res chain seq x y z
N PHE A 1 25.55 3.77 52.83
CA PHE A 1 26.85 3.82 53.53
C PHE A 1 27.07 5.15 54.24
N TRP A 2 26.74 6.31 53.65
CA TRP A 2 26.94 7.67 54.19
C TRP A 2 26.05 8.04 55.37
N LEU A 3 24.83 7.45 55.50
CA LEU A 3 23.87 7.73 56.58
C LEU A 3 24.36 7.32 58.00
N ARG A 4 25.39 6.48 58.10
CA ARG A 4 25.91 6.01 59.38
C ARG A 4 26.64 7.08 60.20
N TRP A 5 27.12 8.14 59.54
CA TRP A 5 27.88 9.23 60.17
C TRP A 5 27.02 10.40 60.63
N LEU A 6 25.73 10.37 60.33
CA LEU A 6 24.80 11.43 60.73
C LEU A 6 24.25 11.18 62.17
N PRO A 7 24.06 12.25 62.96
CA PRO A 7 23.34 12.18 64.24
C PRO A 7 21.96 11.53 64.07
N GLN A 8 21.48 10.86 65.10
CA GLN A 8 20.19 10.12 65.02
C GLN A 8 19.02 10.99 64.54
N LEU A 9 18.95 12.24 64.97
CA LEU A 9 17.92 13.20 64.54
C LEU A 9 18.02 13.53 63.06
N ALA A 10 19.23 13.76 62.53
CA ALA A 10 19.43 14.02 61.11
C ALA A 10 19.09 12.81 60.26
N ARG A 11 19.37 11.60 60.72
CA ARG A 11 19.02 10.33 60.05
C ARG A 11 17.49 10.13 59.96
N ARG A 12 16.77 10.44 61.07
CA ARG A 12 15.31 10.43 61.07
C ARG A 12 14.72 11.46 60.09
N ALA A 13 15.26 12.67 60.10
CA ALA A 13 14.83 13.72 59.17
C ALA A 13 15.03 13.32 57.69
N VAL A 14 16.16 12.68 57.35
CA VAL A 14 16.41 12.16 56.00
C VAL A 14 15.39 11.07 55.61
N TRP A 15 15.14 10.12 56.52
CA TRP A 15 14.15 9.06 56.26
C TRP A 15 12.73 9.61 56.14
N LEU A 16 12.33 10.56 56.96
CA LEU A 16 11.03 11.23 56.84
C LEU A 16 10.93 12.04 55.56
N GLY A 17 11.99 12.71 55.13
CA GLY A 17 12.04 13.40 53.85
C GLY A 17 11.90 12.45 52.65
N LEU A 18 12.61 11.32 52.67
CA LEU A 18 12.49 10.29 51.66
C LEU A 18 11.07 9.69 51.62
N LEU A 19 10.48 9.41 52.78
CA LEU A 19 9.12 8.90 52.86
C LEU A 19 8.11 9.93 52.30
N ALA A 20 8.26 11.20 52.71
CA ALA A 20 7.41 12.28 52.20
C ALA A 20 7.54 12.45 50.68
N LEU A 21 8.77 12.34 50.14
CA LEU A 21 9.01 12.36 48.69
C LEU A 21 8.33 11.21 47.99
N LEU A 22 8.47 9.96 48.48
CA LEU A 22 7.83 8.79 47.94
C LEU A 22 6.30 8.91 47.97
N VAL A 23 5.72 9.32 49.09
CA VAL A 23 4.29 9.55 49.23
C VAL A 23 3.83 10.66 48.27
N GLY A 24 4.56 11.77 48.17
CA GLY A 24 4.27 12.87 47.26
C GLY A 24 4.32 12.45 45.80
N MET A 25 5.34 11.70 45.40
CA MET A 25 5.45 11.16 44.04
C MET A 25 4.31 10.16 43.75
N SER A 26 3.98 9.29 44.69
CA SER A 26 2.87 8.34 44.52
C SER A 26 1.51 9.04 44.39
N LEU A 27 1.26 10.04 45.23
CA LEU A 27 0.06 10.86 45.12
C LEU A 27 -0.01 11.63 43.81
N TYR A 28 1.08 12.27 43.41
CA TYR A 28 1.17 12.96 42.10
C TYR A 28 0.89 11.97 40.94
N THR A 29 1.51 10.79 40.97
CA THR A 29 1.31 9.79 39.95
C THR A 29 -0.16 9.32 39.90
N LEU A 30 -0.77 9.01 41.04
CA LEU A 30 -2.13 8.47 41.09
C LEU A 30 -3.20 9.55 40.83
N THR A 31 -3.00 10.79 41.27
CA THR A 31 -4.06 11.81 41.21
C THR A 31 -3.96 12.70 39.96
N TRP A 32 -2.78 12.85 39.39
CA TRP A 32 -2.56 13.72 38.26
C TRP A 32 -1.96 13.01 37.03
N LEU A 33 -0.86 12.30 37.18
CA LEU A 33 -0.14 11.74 36.06
C LEU A 33 -0.94 10.64 35.35
N LEU A 34 -1.41 9.64 36.08
CA LEU A 34 -2.19 8.53 35.52
C LEU A 34 -3.53 9.00 34.93
N PRO A 35 -4.38 9.77 35.65
CA PRO A 35 -5.63 10.25 35.07
C PRO A 35 -5.43 11.06 33.78
N ASN A 36 -4.39 11.92 33.71
CA ASN A 36 -4.13 12.69 32.50
C ASN A 36 -3.52 11.84 31.38
N ALA A 37 -2.63 10.90 31.72
CA ALA A 37 -2.02 10.02 30.72
C ALA A 37 -3.02 9.05 30.06
N TYR A 38 -4.05 8.66 30.80
CA TYR A 38 -5.11 7.73 30.37
C TYR A 38 -6.46 8.41 30.16
N ALA A 39 -6.52 9.73 30.12
CA ALA A 39 -7.76 10.44 29.80
C ALA A 39 -8.26 10.02 28.43
N ALA A 40 -9.54 9.69 28.33
CA ALA A 40 -10.18 9.44 27.05
C ALA A 40 -10.08 10.71 26.17
N PRO A 41 -9.80 10.57 24.87
CA PRO A 41 -9.81 11.69 23.94
C PRO A 41 -11.18 12.39 23.95
N ALA A 42 -11.18 13.73 23.98
CA ALA A 42 -12.42 14.47 23.81
C ALA A 42 -12.93 14.36 22.36
N PRO A 43 -14.25 14.39 22.16
CA PRO A 43 -14.81 14.49 20.82
C PRO A 43 -14.29 15.76 20.11
N VAL A 44 -14.05 15.65 18.81
CA VAL A 44 -13.67 16.81 17.99
C VAL A 44 -14.91 17.59 17.57
N THR A 45 -14.79 18.92 17.50
CA THR A 45 -15.91 19.82 17.11
C THR A 45 -16.08 19.93 15.60
N ALA A 46 -15.01 19.64 14.83
CA ALA A 46 -15.02 19.66 13.37
C ALA A 46 -13.97 18.71 12.81
N ILE A 47 -14.26 18.13 11.67
CA ILE A 47 -13.29 17.35 10.87
C ILE A 47 -12.53 18.35 9.98
N PRO A 48 -11.19 18.29 9.91
CA PRO A 48 -10.40 19.16 9.05
C PRO A 48 -10.81 19.04 7.57
N ALA A 49 -10.71 20.13 6.82
CA ALA A 49 -11.01 20.11 5.38
C ALA A 49 -9.99 19.27 4.57
N SER A 50 -8.83 18.97 5.13
CA SER A 50 -7.84 18.07 4.57
C SER A 50 -8.21 16.60 4.67
N ALA A 51 -9.14 16.25 5.57
CA ALA A 51 -9.57 14.87 5.73
C ALA A 51 -10.42 14.42 4.53
N GLN A 52 -10.08 13.27 3.98
CA GLN A 52 -10.83 12.64 2.91
C GLN A 52 -12.12 12.02 3.49
N PRO A 53 -13.30 12.34 2.94
CA PRO A 53 -14.54 11.74 3.39
C PRO A 53 -14.54 10.24 3.09
N VAL A 54 -14.96 9.46 4.10
CA VAL A 54 -15.19 8.01 3.99
C VAL A 54 -16.58 7.77 4.57
N ASP A 55 -17.38 6.85 4.02
CA ASP A 55 -18.68 6.50 4.59
C ASP A 55 -18.78 4.98 4.69
N LEU A 56 -18.01 4.43 5.63
CA LEU A 56 -18.10 3.02 5.99
C LEU A 56 -18.81 2.88 7.34
N ARG A 57 -19.78 1.96 7.38
CA ARG A 57 -20.61 1.69 8.56
C ARG A 57 -20.43 0.24 8.96
N TYR A 58 -20.40 -0.05 10.26
CA TYR A 58 -20.04 -1.36 10.77
C TYR A 58 -21.08 -1.92 11.72
N GLY A 59 -21.22 -3.25 11.69
CA GLY A 59 -22.17 -4.02 12.49
C GLY A 59 -23.58 -4.03 11.94
N ASP A 60 -24.41 -5.00 12.32
CA ASP A 60 -25.75 -5.21 11.78
C ASP A 60 -26.68 -3.99 11.97
N GLY A 61 -26.49 -3.21 13.02
CA GLY A 61 -27.21 -1.95 13.25
C GLY A 61 -26.53 -0.72 12.61
N GLN A 62 -25.41 -0.89 11.91
CA GLN A 62 -24.59 0.21 11.36
C GLN A 62 -24.26 1.27 12.44
N ILE A 63 -23.96 0.78 13.64
CA ILE A 63 -23.82 1.60 14.85
C ILE A 63 -22.49 2.35 14.94
N ILE A 64 -21.44 1.85 14.29
CA ILE A 64 -20.13 2.50 14.18
C ILE A 64 -19.97 3.01 12.74
N ARG A 65 -19.45 4.22 12.58
CA ARG A 65 -19.20 4.84 11.28
C ARG A 65 -17.80 5.44 11.22
N LEU A 66 -17.05 5.11 10.17
CA LEU A 66 -15.86 5.84 9.75
C LEU A 66 -16.31 6.94 8.80
N VAL A 67 -16.23 8.20 9.23
CA VAL A 67 -16.77 9.36 8.48
C VAL A 67 -15.71 10.05 7.63
N ALA A 68 -14.45 10.00 8.05
CA ALA A 68 -13.34 10.57 7.30
C ALA A 68 -12.02 9.96 7.75
N MET A 69 -10.98 10.16 6.95
CA MET A 69 -9.60 9.81 7.31
C MET A 69 -8.62 10.86 6.79
N GLU A 70 -7.49 10.98 7.45
CA GLU A 70 -6.31 11.69 6.96
C GLU A 70 -5.14 10.74 6.90
N MET A 71 -4.41 10.78 5.80
CA MET A 71 -3.07 10.19 5.70
C MET A 71 -2.07 11.32 5.60
N ALA A 72 -1.02 11.29 6.42
CA ALA A 72 0.02 12.31 6.41
C ALA A 72 0.71 12.40 5.04
N GLN A 73 0.67 11.33 4.27
CA GLN A 73 1.27 11.22 2.95
C GLN A 73 0.55 10.14 2.12
N GLU A 74 0.39 10.39 0.82
CA GLU A 74 -0.17 9.42 -0.14
C GLU A 74 0.85 8.37 -0.58
N ARG A 75 2.11 8.56 -0.23
CA ARG A 75 3.24 7.68 -0.59
C ARG A 75 4.10 7.45 0.63
N VAL A 76 4.48 6.21 0.88
CA VAL A 76 5.32 5.80 2.00
C VAL A 76 6.41 4.84 1.52
N GLN A 77 7.62 4.98 2.04
CA GLN A 77 8.69 4.03 1.74
C GLN A 77 8.52 2.74 2.56
N ALA A 78 8.81 1.61 1.97
CA ALA A 78 8.87 0.34 2.67
C ALA A 78 9.84 0.43 3.87
N GLY A 79 9.41 -0.06 5.04
CA GLY A 79 10.15 0.08 6.30
C GLY A 79 9.87 1.37 7.07
N ALA A 80 9.15 2.34 6.51
CA ALA A 80 8.77 3.56 7.20
C ALA A 80 7.44 3.41 7.96
N ILE A 81 7.09 4.44 8.71
CA ILE A 81 5.81 4.54 9.42
C ILE A 81 4.87 5.44 8.64
N LEU A 82 3.63 5.01 8.45
CA LEU A 82 2.55 5.80 7.88
C LEU A 82 1.66 6.34 9.02
N PRO A 83 1.71 7.64 9.32
CA PRO A 83 0.76 8.26 10.23
C PRO A 83 -0.60 8.41 9.56
N ILE A 84 -1.65 7.97 10.25
CA ILE A 84 -3.04 8.09 9.80
C ILE A 84 -3.91 8.64 10.94
N THR A 85 -4.94 9.36 10.59
CA THR A 85 -6.00 9.78 11.52
C THR A 85 -7.33 9.28 10.99
N LEU A 86 -8.09 8.59 11.84
CA LEU A 86 -9.41 8.06 11.51
C LEU A 86 -10.46 8.80 12.34
N TYR A 87 -11.55 9.21 11.70
CA TYR A 87 -12.64 9.94 12.34
C TYR A 87 -13.86 9.05 12.46
N PHE A 88 -14.18 8.66 13.70
CA PHE A 88 -15.27 7.75 13.99
C PHE A 88 -16.46 8.43 14.65
N GLN A 89 -17.66 7.88 14.41
CA GLN A 89 -18.90 8.23 15.11
C GLN A 89 -19.62 6.96 15.54
N ALA A 90 -20.33 7.04 16.67
CA ALA A 90 -21.35 6.06 17.04
C ALA A 90 -22.74 6.67 16.81
N SER A 91 -23.67 5.94 16.17
CA SER A 91 -25.05 6.36 15.98
C SER A 91 -25.93 6.15 17.23
N ALA A 92 -25.50 5.23 18.10
CA ALA A 92 -26.16 4.87 19.36
C ALA A 92 -25.08 4.47 20.41
N PRO A 93 -25.41 4.42 21.70
CA PRO A 93 -24.50 3.85 22.71
C PRO A 93 -24.10 2.44 22.35
N LEU A 94 -22.82 2.12 22.53
CA LEU A 94 -22.26 0.79 22.26
C LEU A 94 -22.16 0.00 23.56
N ASP A 95 -22.49 -1.27 23.50
CA ASP A 95 -22.52 -2.18 24.65
C ASP A 95 -21.24 -3.03 24.79
N HIS A 96 -20.37 -3.01 23.76
CA HIS A 96 -19.10 -3.73 23.73
C HIS A 96 -17.94 -2.81 23.38
N ASP A 97 -16.75 -3.18 23.83
CA ASP A 97 -15.51 -2.56 23.44
C ASP A 97 -14.94 -3.27 22.20
N TYR A 98 -15.29 -2.78 21.02
CA TYR A 98 -14.84 -3.33 19.76
C TYR A 98 -13.35 -3.04 19.52
N GLN A 99 -12.66 -4.01 18.95
CA GLN A 99 -11.29 -3.84 18.50
C GLN A 99 -11.28 -3.28 17.09
N LEU A 100 -10.38 -2.35 16.83
CA LEU A 100 -10.11 -1.79 15.51
C LEU A 100 -9.00 -2.59 14.84
N PHE A 101 -9.15 -2.91 13.56
CA PHE A 101 -8.04 -3.30 12.71
C PHE A 101 -7.84 -2.29 11.59
N VAL A 102 -6.58 -2.06 11.25
CA VAL A 102 -6.13 -1.22 10.14
C VAL A 102 -5.07 -1.99 9.38
N GLN A 103 -5.34 -2.31 8.13
CA GLN A 103 -4.47 -3.15 7.31
C GLN A 103 -4.16 -2.48 5.97
N LEU A 104 -2.91 -2.59 5.52
CA LEU A 104 -2.53 -2.35 4.14
C LEU A 104 -2.33 -3.70 3.46
N LEU A 105 -3.07 -3.93 2.38
CA LEU A 105 -2.98 -5.14 1.58
C LEU A 105 -2.56 -4.80 0.15
N ASP A 106 -1.79 -5.68 -0.49
CA ASP A 106 -1.52 -5.59 -1.92
C ASP A 106 -2.73 -6.07 -2.75
N GLU A 107 -2.57 -6.14 -4.07
CA GLU A 107 -3.63 -6.58 -5.00
C GLU A 107 -4.03 -8.06 -4.81
N ASN A 108 -3.16 -8.88 -4.22
CA ASN A 108 -3.39 -10.30 -3.93
C ASN A 108 -3.89 -10.54 -2.51
N GLY A 109 -4.07 -9.48 -1.70
CA GLY A 109 -4.45 -9.57 -0.30
C GLY A 109 -3.28 -9.91 0.63
N ILE A 110 -2.03 -9.77 0.17
CA ILE A 110 -0.85 -9.95 1.03
C ILE A 110 -0.71 -8.74 1.93
N GLU A 111 -0.52 -8.99 3.21
CA GLU A 111 -0.41 -7.97 4.23
C GLU A 111 0.92 -7.21 4.13
N ILE A 112 0.82 -5.90 3.92
CA ILE A 112 1.94 -4.95 3.86
C ILE A 112 2.13 -4.25 5.21
N ALA A 113 1.03 -4.01 5.92
CA ALA A 113 1.02 -3.48 7.27
C ALA A 113 -0.24 -3.90 7.99
N ASN A 114 -0.13 -4.07 9.32
CA ASN A 114 -1.25 -4.43 10.17
C ASN A 114 -1.12 -3.75 11.52
N LEU A 115 -2.23 -3.26 11.99
CA LEU A 115 -2.42 -2.76 13.33
C LEU A 115 -3.78 -3.25 13.84
N THR A 116 -3.77 -4.03 14.91
CA THR A 116 -5.00 -4.40 15.64
C THR A 116 -4.89 -3.86 17.06
N THR A 117 -5.84 -3.03 17.46
CA THR A 117 -5.84 -2.36 18.76
C THR A 117 -7.27 -1.97 19.16
N HIS A 118 -7.47 -1.52 20.39
CA HIS A 118 -8.68 -0.78 20.75
C HIS A 118 -8.55 0.69 20.36
N PRO A 119 -9.67 1.38 20.01
CA PRO A 119 -9.66 2.81 19.70
C PRO A 119 -8.90 3.65 20.74
N GLY A 120 -8.18 4.68 20.25
CA GLY A 120 -7.34 5.53 21.10
C GLY A 120 -6.19 4.79 21.78
N TRP A 121 -5.71 3.66 21.22
CA TRP A 121 -4.73 2.79 21.88
C TRP A 121 -5.24 2.26 23.24
N GLY A 122 -6.54 1.93 23.32
CA GLY A 122 -7.21 1.49 24.53
C GLY A 122 -7.65 2.61 25.48
N ARG A 123 -7.40 3.89 25.14
CA ARG A 123 -7.84 5.03 25.94
C ARG A 123 -9.22 5.55 25.57
N ASN A 124 -9.79 5.08 24.44
CA ASN A 124 -11.08 5.50 23.93
C ASN A 124 -11.97 4.27 23.64
N PRO A 125 -12.29 3.44 24.66
CA PRO A 125 -13.14 2.29 24.47
C PRO A 125 -14.45 2.70 23.78
N THR A 126 -14.95 1.87 22.88
CA THR A 126 -16.17 2.23 22.11
C THR A 126 -17.39 2.38 22.99
N THR A 127 -17.44 1.72 24.15
CA THR A 127 -18.50 1.89 25.16
C THR A 127 -18.57 3.30 25.75
N PHE A 128 -17.52 4.12 25.64
CA PHE A 128 -17.49 5.51 26.10
C PHE A 128 -17.91 6.51 25.01
N TRP A 129 -18.16 6.05 23.79
CA TRP A 129 -18.52 6.96 22.70
C TRP A 129 -19.93 7.49 22.87
N ALA A 130 -20.06 8.81 22.93
CA ALA A 130 -21.36 9.47 22.96
C ALA A 130 -21.99 9.42 21.56
N ALA A 131 -23.29 9.09 21.50
CA ALA A 131 -24.02 9.04 20.24
C ALA A 131 -23.94 10.40 19.49
N GLY A 132 -23.60 10.36 18.22
CA GLY A 132 -23.44 11.54 17.35
C GLY A 132 -22.14 12.33 17.54
N ALA A 133 -21.32 12.01 18.54
CA ALA A 133 -20.01 12.63 18.71
C ALA A 133 -18.97 12.07 17.74
N THR A 134 -18.04 12.91 17.29
CA THR A 134 -16.94 12.52 16.41
C THR A 134 -15.65 12.41 17.22
N TYR A 135 -14.96 11.30 17.07
CA TYR A 135 -13.68 11.04 17.71
C TYR A 135 -12.58 10.93 16.65
N ALA A 136 -11.47 11.62 16.87
CA ALA A 136 -10.29 11.54 16.03
C ALA A 136 -9.27 10.61 16.68
N ASP A 137 -8.92 9.53 16.02
CA ASP A 137 -7.93 8.56 16.46
C ASP A 137 -6.69 8.58 15.58
N HIS A 138 -5.52 8.73 16.21
CA HIS A 138 -4.23 8.83 15.54
C HIS A 138 -3.45 7.52 15.66
N TYR A 139 -3.02 7.00 14.53
CA TYR A 139 -2.28 5.75 14.46
C TYR A 139 -0.98 5.91 13.68
N LEU A 140 0.02 5.18 14.11
CA LEU A 140 1.30 5.04 13.45
C LEU A 140 1.37 3.62 12.88
N LEU A 141 1.13 3.47 11.58
CA LEU A 141 1.09 2.17 10.91
C LEU A 141 2.48 1.83 10.37
N PRO A 142 3.19 0.83 10.93
CA PRO A 142 4.49 0.41 10.44
C PRO A 142 4.32 -0.37 9.14
N VAL A 143 4.89 0.14 8.05
CA VAL A 143 4.88 -0.52 6.75
C VAL A 143 6.04 -1.51 6.69
N THR A 144 5.77 -2.76 6.28
CA THR A 144 6.83 -3.78 6.23
C THR A 144 7.95 -3.39 5.25
N GLY A 145 9.18 -3.71 5.62
CA GLY A 145 10.35 -3.60 4.74
C GLY A 145 10.45 -4.72 3.70
N ALA A 146 9.61 -5.76 3.78
CA ALA A 146 9.68 -6.93 2.88
C ALA A 146 9.37 -6.62 1.40
N VAL A 147 8.83 -5.43 1.12
CA VAL A 147 8.54 -4.92 -0.23
C VAL A 147 9.78 -4.28 -0.90
N ALA A 148 10.95 -4.38 -0.27
CA ALA A 148 12.13 -3.58 -0.58
C ALA A 148 12.67 -3.66 -2.02
N ASN A 149 12.50 -4.79 -2.71
CA ASN A 149 13.15 -5.04 -4.02
C ASN A 149 12.17 -5.10 -5.19
N TRP A 150 10.97 -4.53 -5.03
CA TRP A 150 9.90 -4.65 -5.99
C TRP A 150 9.56 -3.29 -6.60
N SER A 151 8.85 -3.29 -7.72
CA SER A 151 8.22 -2.07 -8.23
C SER A 151 7.31 -1.46 -7.16
N PRO A 152 7.10 -0.13 -7.16
CA PRO A 152 6.11 0.46 -6.29
C PRO A 152 4.75 -0.23 -6.42
N LEU A 153 3.96 -0.19 -5.36
CA LEU A 153 2.63 -0.79 -5.36
C LEU A 153 1.60 0.15 -4.74
N ALA A 154 0.36 0.05 -5.20
CA ALA A 154 -0.79 0.75 -4.66
C ALA A 154 -1.45 -0.16 -3.60
N ALA A 155 -1.04 -0.01 -2.34
CA ALA A 155 -1.61 -0.75 -1.24
C ALA A 155 -3.01 -0.22 -0.89
N ARG A 156 -3.92 -1.14 -0.62
CA ARG A 156 -5.30 -0.84 -0.22
C ARG A 156 -5.39 -0.77 1.29
N LEU A 157 -5.89 0.36 1.80
CA LEU A 157 -6.12 0.57 3.23
C LEU A 157 -7.50 0.04 3.60
N TYR A 158 -7.53 -0.96 4.48
CA TYR A 158 -8.74 -1.53 5.07
C TYR A 158 -8.84 -1.09 6.52
N VAL A 159 -10.03 -0.66 6.92
CA VAL A 159 -10.34 -0.26 8.29
C VAL A 159 -11.61 -0.98 8.71
N GLY A 160 -11.58 -1.66 9.84
CA GLY A 160 -12.75 -2.38 10.32
C GLY A 160 -12.70 -2.66 11.81
N PHE A 161 -13.76 -3.27 12.31
CA PHE A 161 -13.90 -3.61 13.71
C PHE A 161 -14.13 -5.11 13.89
N ILE A 162 -13.68 -5.62 15.01
CA ILE A 162 -13.83 -7.00 15.47
C ILE A 162 -14.59 -6.95 16.78
N ASP A 163 -15.59 -7.82 16.93
CA ASP A 163 -16.24 -8.03 18.22
C ASP A 163 -15.47 -9.10 19.01
N PRO A 164 -14.78 -8.72 20.11
CA PRO A 164 -14.04 -9.67 20.92
C PRO A 164 -14.95 -10.69 21.62
N ALA A 165 -16.25 -10.43 21.76
CA ALA A 165 -17.21 -11.39 22.30
C ALA A 165 -17.46 -12.58 21.36
N THR A 166 -17.09 -12.49 20.08
CA THR A 166 -17.18 -13.59 19.12
C THR A 166 -15.97 -14.53 19.15
N GLU A 167 -14.94 -14.20 19.95
CA GLU A 167 -13.77 -15.05 20.14
C GLU A 167 -14.16 -16.39 20.75
N GLY A 168 -13.94 -17.46 20.04
CA GLY A 168 -14.15 -18.82 20.56
C GLY A 168 -15.52 -19.43 20.34
N ALA A 169 -16.29 -19.01 19.35
CA ALA A 169 -17.45 -19.77 18.91
C ALA A 169 -17.04 -21.24 18.66
N PRO A 170 -17.84 -22.24 19.12
CA PRO A 170 -17.47 -23.65 19.03
C PRO A 170 -17.15 -24.07 17.59
N GLY A 171 -15.89 -24.39 17.30
CA GLY A 171 -15.40 -24.81 15.99
C GLY A 171 -14.44 -23.83 15.32
N GLN A 172 -14.31 -22.60 15.77
CA GLN A 172 -13.37 -21.61 15.26
C GLN A 172 -12.31 -21.30 16.32
N ARG A 173 -11.15 -21.93 16.19
CA ARG A 173 -10.00 -21.58 17.02
C ARG A 173 -9.35 -20.31 16.45
N GLY A 174 -9.52 -19.18 17.15
CA GLY A 174 -8.67 -18.00 16.98
C GLY A 174 -8.94 -17.14 15.75
N GLU A 175 -10.04 -17.32 15.03
CA GLU A 175 -10.45 -16.38 13.99
C GLU A 175 -11.43 -15.36 14.58
N PHE A 176 -10.96 -14.10 14.66
CA PHE A 176 -11.84 -12.98 14.94
C PHE A 176 -12.71 -12.73 13.71
N LEU A 177 -14.02 -12.72 13.88
CA LEU A 177 -14.93 -12.34 12.81
C LEU A 177 -15.03 -10.80 12.76
N PRO A 178 -14.62 -10.17 11.65
CA PRO A 178 -14.84 -8.74 11.49
C PRO A 178 -16.33 -8.43 11.42
N LEU A 179 -16.73 -7.29 11.99
CA LEU A 179 -18.08 -6.78 11.80
C LEU A 179 -18.33 -6.55 10.30
N PRO A 180 -19.54 -6.87 9.80
CA PRO A 180 -19.89 -6.55 8.43
C PRO A 180 -19.80 -5.04 8.21
N ALA A 181 -19.24 -4.65 7.05
CA ALA A 181 -19.14 -3.26 6.63
C ALA A 181 -20.18 -2.95 5.56
N TYR A 182 -20.74 -1.75 5.62
CA TYR A 182 -21.76 -1.26 4.72
C TYR A 182 -21.37 0.10 4.15
N ASP A 183 -21.79 0.36 2.94
CA ASP A 183 -21.69 1.69 2.32
C ASP A 183 -22.86 2.60 2.71
N ALA A 184 -22.91 3.81 2.13
CA ALA A 184 -23.98 4.79 2.36
C ALA A 184 -25.38 4.30 1.95
N THR A 185 -25.47 3.32 1.05
CA THR A 185 -26.74 2.73 0.59
C THR A 185 -27.21 1.58 1.47
N GLY A 186 -26.36 1.11 2.39
CA GLY A 186 -26.61 -0.05 3.23
C GLY A 186 -26.25 -1.38 2.56
N ALA A 187 -25.55 -1.36 1.43
CA ALA A 187 -25.01 -2.56 0.81
C ALA A 187 -23.75 -3.04 1.55
N ILE A 188 -23.63 -4.38 1.71
CA ILE A 188 -22.41 -4.97 2.29
C ILE A 188 -21.26 -4.74 1.33
N VAL A 189 -20.17 -4.21 1.86
CA VAL A 189 -18.95 -3.89 1.11
C VAL A 189 -17.70 -4.38 1.84
N THR A 190 -16.61 -4.52 1.11
CA THR A 190 -15.28 -4.64 1.72
C THR A 190 -14.91 -3.31 2.38
N PRO A 191 -14.37 -3.29 3.62
CA PRO A 191 -14.09 -2.06 4.38
C PRO A 191 -12.87 -1.29 3.84
N PHE A 192 -12.90 -0.98 2.56
CA PHE A 192 -11.85 -0.23 1.87
C PHE A 192 -12.00 1.27 2.16
N ALA A 193 -10.99 1.85 2.79
CA ALA A 193 -10.97 3.26 3.17
C ALA A 193 -10.14 4.14 2.21
N GLY A 194 -9.13 3.58 1.52
CA GLY A 194 -8.32 4.35 0.59
C GLY A 194 -7.09 3.60 0.07
N THR A 195 -6.27 4.30 -0.70
CA THR A 195 -5.06 3.75 -1.31
C THR A 195 -3.85 4.57 -0.88
N VAL A 196 -2.74 3.89 -0.60
CA VAL A 196 -1.43 4.49 -0.38
C VAL A 196 -0.41 3.82 -1.30
N VAL A 197 0.48 4.59 -1.90
CA VAL A 197 1.56 4.05 -2.71
C VAL A 197 2.72 3.67 -1.79
N VAL A 198 3.10 2.39 -1.78
CA VAL A 198 4.29 1.93 -1.08
C VAL A 198 5.44 1.87 -2.09
N THR A 199 6.49 2.62 -1.83
CA THR A 199 7.70 2.65 -2.67
C THR A 199 8.77 1.74 -2.08
N PRO A 200 9.53 0.99 -2.90
CA PRO A 200 10.63 0.19 -2.39
C PRO A 200 11.76 1.06 -1.83
N HIS A 201 12.58 0.49 -0.95
CA HIS A 201 13.80 1.16 -0.48
C HIS A 201 14.80 1.31 -1.65
N ASP A 202 14.97 0.24 -2.41
CA ASP A 202 15.82 0.22 -3.59
C ASP A 202 14.96 0.07 -4.85
N PRO A 203 15.06 1.01 -5.81
CA PRO A 203 14.31 0.93 -7.06
C PRO A 203 14.64 -0.36 -7.83
N PRO A 204 13.71 -0.95 -8.57
CA PRO A 204 13.96 -2.14 -9.35
C PRO A 204 15.04 -1.89 -10.42
N THR A 205 15.84 -2.91 -10.68
CA THR A 205 16.86 -2.95 -11.72
C THR A 205 16.61 -4.12 -12.64
N LEU A 206 17.03 -4.01 -13.90
CA LEU A 206 17.03 -5.11 -14.84
C LEU A 206 18.46 -5.65 -14.97
N ASP A 207 18.77 -6.67 -14.18
CA ASP A 207 20.05 -7.39 -14.26
C ASP A 207 19.87 -8.63 -15.14
N ALA A 208 20.27 -8.52 -16.41
CA ALA A 208 20.21 -9.60 -17.39
C ALA A 208 21.40 -9.47 -18.34
N PRO A 209 22.09 -10.58 -18.67
CA PRO A 209 23.25 -10.54 -19.56
C PRO A 209 22.95 -10.01 -20.97
N ASP A 210 21.72 -10.16 -21.41
CA ASP A 210 21.17 -9.77 -22.71
C ASP A 210 20.39 -8.44 -22.66
N ALA A 211 20.41 -7.76 -21.52
CA ALA A 211 19.71 -6.47 -21.39
C ALA A 211 20.33 -5.40 -22.28
N ILE A 212 19.49 -4.75 -23.06
CA ILE A 212 19.85 -3.58 -23.86
C ILE A 212 19.41 -2.30 -23.18
N THR A 213 20.15 -1.21 -23.44
CA THR A 213 19.73 0.14 -23.09
C THR A 213 18.81 0.67 -24.18
N ALA A 214 17.55 0.90 -23.86
CA ALA A 214 16.54 1.34 -24.81
C ALA A 214 16.40 2.88 -24.85
N ASN A 215 16.31 3.52 -23.69
CA ASN A 215 16.12 4.98 -23.51
C ASN A 215 15.04 5.60 -24.42
N SER A 216 13.97 4.87 -24.67
CA SER A 216 12.88 5.28 -25.55
C SER A 216 11.76 5.93 -24.76
N GLU A 217 11.36 7.14 -25.13
CA GLU A 217 10.33 7.91 -24.42
C GLU A 217 8.99 7.77 -25.12
N PHE A 218 7.97 7.47 -24.35
CA PHE A 218 6.59 7.31 -24.80
C PHE A 218 5.75 8.49 -24.30
N GLY A 219 5.19 9.26 -25.21
CA GLY A 219 4.39 10.45 -24.91
C GLY A 219 5.14 11.52 -24.10
N GLY A 220 6.46 11.44 -23.96
CA GLY A 220 7.26 12.32 -23.12
C GLY A 220 7.02 12.14 -21.60
N VAL A 221 6.30 11.10 -21.20
CA VAL A 221 5.88 10.89 -19.79
C VAL A 221 6.40 9.60 -19.19
N ILE A 222 6.68 8.58 -20.00
CA ILE A 222 7.25 7.29 -19.57
C ILE A 222 8.43 6.96 -20.48
N ARG A 223 9.51 6.48 -19.88
CA ARG A 223 10.71 6.02 -20.59
C ARG A 223 10.90 4.52 -20.38
N LEU A 224 11.13 3.77 -21.44
CA LEU A 224 11.71 2.44 -21.38
C LEU A 224 13.23 2.60 -21.29
N THR A 225 13.82 2.31 -20.13
CA THR A 225 15.25 2.49 -19.90
C THR A 225 16.05 1.30 -20.37
N GLN A 226 15.57 0.09 -20.06
CA GLN A 226 16.22 -1.17 -20.43
C GLN A 226 15.17 -2.21 -20.84
N ALA A 227 15.61 -3.15 -21.67
CA ALA A 227 14.82 -4.31 -22.06
C ALA A 227 15.70 -5.55 -22.20
N ALA A 228 15.16 -6.72 -21.87
CA ALA A 228 15.76 -8.02 -22.14
C ALA A 228 14.69 -8.95 -22.70
N VAL A 229 15.04 -9.72 -23.74
CA VAL A 229 14.14 -10.69 -24.37
C VAL A 229 14.82 -12.03 -24.49
N SER A 230 14.06 -13.10 -24.26
CA SER A 230 14.63 -14.46 -24.32
C SER A 230 13.61 -15.50 -24.74
N ALA A 231 14.10 -16.63 -25.24
CA ALA A 231 13.31 -17.83 -25.41
C ALA A 231 13.41 -18.70 -24.17
N GLY A 232 12.29 -18.97 -23.50
CA GLY A 232 12.18 -19.87 -22.37
C GLY A 232 11.69 -21.25 -22.78
N ARG A 233 11.64 -22.19 -21.82
CA ARG A 233 11.16 -23.57 -22.07
C ARG A 233 9.67 -23.64 -22.43
N GLN A 234 8.88 -22.66 -22.04
CA GLN A 234 7.41 -22.66 -22.21
C GLN A 234 6.89 -21.51 -23.05
N GLY A 235 7.77 -20.76 -23.72
CA GLY A 235 7.37 -19.59 -24.50
C GLY A 235 8.47 -18.55 -24.59
N LEU A 236 8.07 -17.34 -24.91
CA LEU A 236 8.96 -16.20 -25.02
C LEU A 236 8.80 -15.31 -23.78
N GLN A 237 9.88 -14.64 -23.41
CA GLN A 237 9.88 -13.72 -22.27
C GLN A 237 10.39 -12.35 -22.69
N ALA A 238 9.79 -11.30 -22.13
CA ALA A 238 10.28 -9.95 -22.22
C ALA A 238 10.28 -9.32 -20.81
N ARG A 239 11.41 -8.73 -20.42
CA ARG A 239 11.54 -7.93 -19.19
C ARG A 239 11.84 -6.50 -19.58
N LEU A 240 11.04 -5.58 -19.08
CA LEU A 240 11.07 -4.17 -19.46
C LEU A 240 11.21 -3.30 -18.21
N LEU A 241 12.21 -2.47 -18.15
CA LEU A 241 12.41 -1.51 -17.07
C LEU A 241 11.97 -0.12 -17.50
N TRP A 242 10.91 0.33 -16.88
CA TRP A 242 10.31 1.63 -17.13
C TRP A 242 10.73 2.65 -16.07
N GLU A 243 10.76 3.91 -16.47
CA GLU A 243 10.94 5.07 -15.62
C GLU A 243 9.87 6.12 -15.94
N ALA A 244 9.21 6.62 -14.91
CA ALA A 244 8.30 7.74 -15.07
C ALA A 244 9.09 9.05 -15.19
N LEU A 245 8.83 9.83 -16.25
CA LEU A 245 9.38 11.16 -16.45
C LEU A 245 8.49 12.26 -15.85
N GLY A 246 7.23 11.92 -15.62
CA GLY A 246 6.20 12.76 -15.04
C GLY A 246 5.06 11.92 -14.49
N THR A 247 3.93 12.56 -14.19
CA THR A 247 2.70 11.86 -13.80
C THR A 247 1.84 11.62 -15.03
N PRO A 248 1.62 10.36 -15.44
CA PRO A 248 0.73 10.04 -16.54
C PRO A 248 -0.71 10.51 -16.25
N ALA A 249 -1.38 11.03 -17.28
CA ALA A 249 -2.75 11.54 -17.15
C ALA A 249 -3.80 10.42 -17.00
N THR A 250 -3.46 9.22 -17.47
CA THR A 250 -4.37 8.06 -17.49
C THR A 250 -3.58 6.77 -17.31
N ASP A 251 -4.27 5.64 -17.29
CA ASP A 251 -3.63 4.34 -17.28
C ASP A 251 -3.26 3.90 -18.68
N TYR A 252 -2.03 3.37 -18.80
CA TYR A 252 -1.46 2.85 -20.04
C TYR A 252 -1.26 1.35 -19.95
N THR A 253 -1.47 0.68 -21.07
CA THR A 253 -1.15 -0.73 -21.30
C THR A 253 0.09 -0.84 -22.15
N ALA A 254 1.04 -1.66 -21.73
CA ALA A 254 2.20 -2.02 -22.54
C ALA A 254 1.86 -3.24 -23.40
N PHE A 255 2.27 -3.20 -24.64
CA PHE A 255 2.19 -4.33 -25.54
C PHE A 255 3.58 -4.80 -25.98
N VAL A 256 3.67 -6.11 -26.20
CA VAL A 256 4.85 -6.75 -26.80
C VAL A 256 4.39 -7.50 -28.03
N HIS A 257 4.80 -7.04 -29.22
CA HIS A 257 4.53 -7.72 -30.48
C HIS A 257 5.77 -8.52 -30.93
N ILE A 258 5.53 -9.72 -31.38
CA ILE A 258 6.56 -10.62 -31.91
C ILE A 258 6.37 -10.70 -33.41
N VAL A 259 7.42 -10.33 -34.14
CA VAL A 259 7.37 -10.15 -35.60
C VAL A 259 8.42 -11.04 -36.24
N ASP A 260 8.02 -11.79 -37.28
CA ASP A 260 8.91 -12.66 -38.06
C ASP A 260 9.81 -11.84 -39.04
N ALA A 261 10.75 -12.53 -39.68
CA ALA A 261 11.66 -11.92 -40.66
C ALA A 261 10.93 -11.34 -41.90
N ALA A 262 9.67 -11.70 -42.13
CA ALA A 262 8.85 -11.14 -43.19
C ALA A 262 8.05 -9.90 -42.74
N GLY A 263 8.23 -9.44 -41.50
CA GLY A 263 7.52 -8.31 -40.94
C GLY A 263 6.08 -8.61 -40.50
N ARG A 264 5.69 -9.88 -40.37
CA ARG A 264 4.36 -10.27 -39.91
C ARG A 264 4.35 -10.47 -38.41
N GLN A 265 3.38 -9.88 -37.72
CA GLN A 265 3.14 -10.17 -36.30
C GLN A 265 2.64 -11.61 -36.16
N VAL A 266 3.38 -12.43 -35.44
CA VAL A 266 3.08 -13.85 -35.18
C VAL A 266 2.52 -14.11 -33.79
N ALA A 267 2.80 -13.19 -32.84
CA ALA A 267 2.24 -13.21 -31.50
C ALA A 267 2.19 -11.78 -30.93
N GLY A 268 1.40 -11.60 -29.88
CA GLY A 268 1.32 -10.34 -29.15
C GLY A 268 0.78 -10.58 -27.76
N PHE A 269 1.19 -9.73 -26.82
CA PHE A 269 0.74 -9.78 -25.46
C PHE A 269 0.63 -8.36 -24.89
N ASP A 270 -0.50 -8.08 -24.27
CA ASP A 270 -0.85 -6.79 -23.70
C ASP A 270 -1.01 -6.90 -22.18
N GLN A 271 -0.38 -6.00 -21.46
CA GLN A 271 -0.43 -5.97 -19.98
C GLN A 271 -0.13 -4.56 -19.48
N ALA A 272 -0.81 -4.10 -18.42
CA ALA A 272 -0.38 -2.91 -17.71
C ALA A 272 1.07 -3.10 -17.19
N PRO A 273 1.96 -2.09 -17.24
CA PRO A 273 3.38 -2.26 -16.91
C PRO A 273 3.65 -2.90 -15.55
N ALA A 274 2.87 -2.57 -14.53
CA ALA A 274 2.95 -3.18 -13.20
C ALA A 274 1.74 -4.07 -12.91
N ARG A 275 1.03 -4.55 -13.95
CA ARG A 275 -0.26 -5.22 -13.82
C ARG A 275 -1.24 -4.33 -13.03
N GLU A 276 -2.07 -4.91 -12.18
CA GLU A 276 -2.99 -4.15 -11.31
C GLU A 276 -2.31 -3.56 -10.08
N ARG A 277 -1.06 -3.97 -9.80
CA ARG A 277 -0.31 -3.60 -8.61
C ARG A 277 -0.04 -2.10 -8.51
N PHE A 278 0.32 -1.45 -9.62
CA PHE A 278 0.68 -0.04 -9.65
C PHE A 278 0.24 0.63 -10.95
N PRO A 279 -1.02 1.09 -11.05
CA PRO A 279 -1.57 1.78 -12.20
C PRO A 279 -0.70 3.00 -12.61
N THR A 280 -0.51 3.20 -13.91
CA THR A 280 0.42 4.23 -14.39
C THR A 280 0.01 5.65 -13.99
N ARG A 281 -1.30 5.95 -13.83
CA ARG A 281 -1.79 7.25 -13.32
C ARG A 281 -1.28 7.61 -11.93
N LEU A 282 -0.81 6.63 -11.15
CA LEU A 282 -0.24 6.82 -9.82
C LEU A 282 1.29 7.03 -9.85
N TRP A 283 1.91 6.89 -11.02
CA TRP A 283 3.34 7.08 -11.16
C TRP A 283 3.72 8.54 -10.98
N ARG A 284 4.90 8.78 -10.47
CA ARG A 284 5.51 10.09 -10.35
C ARG A 284 6.92 10.07 -10.95
N ALA A 285 7.41 11.22 -11.34
CA ALA A 285 8.77 11.34 -11.90
C ALA A 285 9.80 10.64 -10.99
N GLY A 286 10.61 9.76 -11.58
CA GLY A 286 11.61 8.95 -10.92
C GLY A 286 11.13 7.57 -10.45
N ASP A 287 9.83 7.27 -10.50
CA ASP A 287 9.37 5.90 -10.23
C ASP A 287 9.90 4.95 -11.29
N ARG A 288 10.43 3.81 -10.84
CA ARG A 288 10.92 2.74 -11.72
C ARG A 288 10.05 1.50 -11.53
N VAL A 289 9.70 0.87 -12.65
CA VAL A 289 8.82 -0.31 -12.69
C VAL A 289 9.45 -1.36 -13.58
N LEU A 290 9.60 -2.57 -13.05
CA LEU A 290 10.00 -3.74 -13.82
C LEU A 290 8.75 -4.52 -14.23
N SER A 291 8.55 -4.63 -15.53
CA SER A 291 7.52 -5.49 -16.13
C SER A 291 8.10 -6.82 -16.58
N GLU A 292 7.39 -7.89 -16.33
CA GLU A 292 7.74 -9.23 -16.79
C GLU A 292 6.58 -9.78 -17.60
N PHE A 293 6.86 -10.08 -18.86
CA PHE A 293 5.92 -10.67 -19.82
C PHE A 293 6.31 -12.11 -20.06
N GLU A 294 5.41 -13.02 -19.72
CA GLU A 294 5.51 -14.42 -20.09
C GLU A 294 4.54 -14.68 -21.23
N ILE A 295 5.06 -14.85 -22.44
CA ILE A 295 4.30 -14.97 -23.67
C ILE A 295 4.14 -16.45 -24.00
N ALA A 296 3.04 -17.02 -23.56
CA ALA A 296 2.67 -18.38 -23.92
C ALA A 296 2.28 -18.43 -25.42
N LEU A 297 2.88 -19.35 -26.15
CA LEU A 297 2.58 -19.56 -27.57
C LEU A 297 1.55 -20.68 -27.70
N GLU A 298 0.47 -20.45 -28.45
CA GLU A 298 -0.54 -21.47 -28.74
C GLU A 298 0.05 -22.64 -29.53
N GLN A 299 1.04 -22.33 -30.37
CA GLN A 299 1.80 -23.29 -31.15
C GLN A 299 3.28 -22.90 -31.15
N PRO A 300 4.20 -23.88 -31.19
CA PRO A 300 5.64 -23.59 -31.32
C PRO A 300 5.88 -22.73 -32.57
N LEU A 301 6.71 -21.70 -32.42
CA LEU A 301 7.14 -20.91 -33.57
C LEU A 301 8.11 -21.74 -34.44
N PRO A 302 8.01 -21.64 -35.77
CA PRO A 302 8.98 -22.21 -36.68
C PRO A 302 10.42 -21.72 -36.36
N ALA A 303 11.44 -22.49 -36.81
CA ALA A 303 12.81 -22.04 -36.76
C ALA A 303 12.96 -20.71 -37.51
N GLY A 304 13.63 -19.77 -36.87
CA GLY A 304 13.79 -18.43 -37.45
C GLY A 304 14.11 -17.37 -36.44
N THR A 305 14.23 -16.17 -36.91
CA THR A 305 14.54 -14.99 -36.10
C THR A 305 13.27 -14.16 -35.90
N TYR A 306 13.05 -13.73 -34.67
CA TYR A 306 11.85 -13.01 -34.26
C TYR A 306 12.24 -11.73 -33.53
N ASP A 307 11.71 -10.60 -34.00
CA ASP A 307 11.89 -9.29 -33.41
C ASP A 307 10.81 -9.02 -32.35
N PHE A 308 11.22 -8.39 -31.26
CA PHE A 308 10.32 -7.92 -30.21
C PHE A 308 10.12 -6.42 -30.32
N TRP A 309 8.86 -6.04 -30.48
CA TRP A 309 8.44 -4.64 -30.56
C TRP A 309 7.59 -4.28 -29.36
N VAL A 310 7.89 -3.18 -28.70
CA VAL A 310 7.25 -2.74 -27.47
C VAL A 310 6.68 -1.34 -27.66
N GLY A 311 5.48 -1.12 -27.14
CA GLY A 311 4.86 0.19 -27.11
C GLY A 311 3.88 0.33 -25.94
N LEU A 312 3.32 1.52 -25.81
CA LEU A 312 2.29 1.86 -24.83
C LEU A 312 1.07 2.43 -25.56
N TYR A 313 -0.10 2.08 -25.09
CA TYR A 313 -1.36 2.69 -25.53
C TYR A 313 -2.25 3.03 -24.34
N GLU A 314 -3.18 3.95 -24.56
CA GLU A 314 -4.14 4.38 -23.55
C GLU A 314 -5.18 3.29 -23.30
N SER A 315 -5.24 2.76 -22.07
CA SER A 315 -6.07 1.59 -21.71
C SER A 315 -7.58 1.81 -21.93
N ALA A 316 -8.05 3.02 -21.72
CA ALA A 316 -9.47 3.38 -21.82
C ALA A 316 -9.89 3.84 -23.22
N SER A 317 -8.94 3.99 -24.19
CA SER A 317 -9.26 4.52 -25.51
C SER A 317 -9.92 3.47 -26.40
N ALA A 318 -11.05 3.82 -27.03
CA ALA A 318 -11.65 3.01 -28.08
C ALA A 318 -10.73 3.06 -29.32
N GLY A 319 -9.93 2.01 -29.53
CA GLY A 319 -8.98 1.92 -30.64
C GLY A 319 -7.51 1.88 -30.24
N ALA A 320 -7.23 1.70 -28.93
CA ALA A 320 -5.86 1.52 -28.42
C ALA A 320 -4.89 2.60 -28.93
N LEU A 321 -5.19 3.87 -28.62
CA LEU A 321 -4.38 5.00 -29.06
C LEU A 321 -2.94 4.86 -28.54
N ARG A 322 -2.02 4.57 -29.44
CA ARG A 322 -0.60 4.40 -29.10
C ARG A 322 0.04 5.73 -28.78
N LEU A 323 0.90 5.72 -27.75
CA LEU A 323 1.74 6.87 -27.44
C LEU A 323 2.83 7.05 -28.52
N PRO A 324 3.09 8.29 -28.95
CA PRO A 324 4.22 8.56 -29.82
C PRO A 324 5.52 8.18 -29.11
N VAL A 325 6.46 7.57 -29.83
CA VAL A 325 7.75 7.17 -29.29
C VAL A 325 8.87 8.03 -29.89
N THR A 326 9.76 8.48 -28.99
CA THR A 326 11.02 9.13 -29.36
C THR A 326 12.17 8.27 -28.86
N THR A 327 13.01 7.80 -29.78
CA THR A 327 14.13 6.91 -29.47
C THR A 327 15.42 7.55 -29.85
N PRO A 328 16.31 7.89 -28.90
CA PRO A 328 17.66 8.32 -29.25
C PRO A 328 18.50 7.10 -29.66
N GLY A 329 19.32 7.24 -30.72
CA GLY A 329 20.28 6.22 -31.11
C GLY A 329 19.81 5.28 -32.23
N ALA A 330 20.34 4.05 -32.21
CA ALA A 330 20.26 3.12 -33.36
C ALA A 330 19.05 2.16 -33.28
N LEU A 331 18.20 2.26 -32.27
CA LEU A 331 17.01 1.37 -32.17
C LEU A 331 15.99 1.77 -33.23
N LEU A 332 15.44 0.75 -33.90
CA LEU A 332 14.34 0.95 -34.82
C LEU A 332 13.06 1.34 -34.05
N SER A 333 12.40 2.39 -34.51
CA SER A 333 11.13 2.83 -33.97
C SER A 333 10.18 3.26 -35.08
N GLY A 334 8.89 3.16 -34.81
CA GLY A 334 7.82 3.57 -35.71
C GLY A 334 6.45 3.16 -35.19
N ASP A 335 5.42 3.85 -35.63
CA ASP A 335 4.02 3.56 -35.28
C ASP A 335 3.79 3.37 -33.76
N GLY A 336 4.44 4.23 -32.93
CA GLY A 336 4.28 4.16 -31.47
C GLY A 336 4.93 2.96 -30.80
N GLN A 337 5.91 2.33 -31.43
CA GLN A 337 6.62 1.17 -30.89
C GLN A 337 8.13 1.24 -31.17
N VAL A 338 8.91 0.50 -30.40
CA VAL A 338 10.36 0.39 -30.53
C VAL A 338 10.78 -1.07 -30.51
N ARG A 339 11.74 -1.44 -31.37
CA ARG A 339 12.35 -2.77 -31.36
C ARG A 339 13.32 -2.90 -30.20
N VAL A 340 13.09 -3.85 -29.31
CA VAL A 340 13.86 -4.01 -28.07
C VAL A 340 14.75 -5.25 -28.03
N GLY A 341 14.72 -6.07 -29.05
CA GLY A 341 15.56 -7.26 -29.12
C GLY A 341 15.12 -8.23 -30.18
N GLN A 342 15.84 -9.34 -30.26
CA GLN A 342 15.64 -10.38 -31.23
C GLN A 342 15.94 -11.73 -30.56
N VAL A 343 15.16 -12.74 -30.90
CA VAL A 343 15.36 -14.12 -30.44
C VAL A 343 15.44 -15.04 -31.64
N GLU A 344 16.38 -15.95 -31.62
CA GLU A 344 16.52 -17.02 -32.61
C GLU A 344 15.88 -18.30 -32.07
N ILE A 345 14.92 -18.87 -32.80
CA ILE A 345 14.31 -20.17 -32.50
C ILE A 345 15.02 -21.21 -33.35
N ALA A 346 15.69 -22.15 -32.69
CA ALA A 346 16.33 -23.26 -33.37
C ALA A 346 15.28 -24.25 -33.94
N GLY A 347 15.57 -24.84 -35.08
CA GLY A 347 14.76 -25.95 -35.60
C GLY A 347 14.89 -27.14 -34.65
N GLY A 348 13.76 -27.65 -34.16
CA GLY A 348 13.77 -28.95 -33.46
C GLY A 348 14.16 -30.06 -34.46
N ASP A 349 15.14 -30.86 -34.11
CA ASP A 349 15.46 -32.09 -34.77
C ASP A 349 14.36 -33.14 -34.60
#